data_4b5c233c69238bfbb4931029a0fc1cfa
#
_entry.id   4b5c233c69238bfbb4931029a0fc1cfa
#
_cell.length_a   1.000
_cell.length_b   1.000
_cell.length_c   1.000
_cell.angle_alpha   90.00
_cell.angle_beta   90.00
_cell.angle_gamma   90.00
#
_symmetry.space_group_name_H-M   'P 1'
#
loop_
_entity.id
_entity.type
_entity.pdbx_description
1 polymer ?
#
loop_
_entity_poly.entity_id
_entity_poly.type
_entity_poly.pdbx_seq_one_letter_code
_entity_poly.pdbx_strand_id
1 'polypeptide(L)'
;MHLVTAPAAALSARAHAPELLEFVDFKWLMAGEGHRVDLDRLQCEPAYSRGCLAVAGGSTSATLRKAADRLARALAAGDLARR
;
A
#
# COMPACT_ATOMS: atom_id res chain seq x y z
N MET A 1 -9.05 24.06 -14.07
CA MET A 1 -8.75 23.17 -14.18
C MET A 1 -7.43 22.81 -13.91
N HIS A 2 -6.56 23.20 -13.97
CA HIS A 2 -5.30 22.95 -13.76
C HIS A 2 -4.88 22.82 -12.37
N LEU A 3 -5.60 23.22 -11.47
CA LEU A 3 -5.23 23.17 -10.15
C LEU A 3 -5.01 21.80 -9.67
N VAL A 4 -5.83 20.90 -10.09
CA VAL A 4 -5.77 19.57 -9.67
C VAL A 4 -4.50 18.90 -10.09
N THR A 5 -4.04 19.29 -11.23
CA THR A 5 -2.86 18.71 -11.77
C THR A 5 -1.63 18.99 -10.94
N ALA A 6 -1.51 20.18 -10.50
CA ALA A 6 -0.34 20.56 -9.76
C ALA A 6 -0.13 19.76 -8.48
N PRO A 7 -1.14 19.60 -7.65
CA PRO A 7 -0.96 18.82 -6.46
C PRO A 7 -0.64 17.38 -6.76
N ALA A 8 -1.24 16.87 -7.79
CA ALA A 8 -1.00 15.51 -8.16
C ALA A 8 0.44 15.29 -8.58
N ALA A 9 0.97 16.22 -9.30
CA ALA A 9 2.33 16.14 -9.74
C ALA A 9 3.29 16.17 -8.55
N ALA A 10 3.02 17.02 -7.61
CA ALA A 10 3.85 17.15 -6.45
C ALA A 10 3.83 15.86 -5.64
N LEU A 11 2.68 15.25 -5.51
CA LEU A 11 2.55 14.04 -4.80
C LEU A 11 3.33 12.94 -5.49
N SER A 12 3.21 12.86 -6.78
CA SER A 12 3.89 11.87 -7.53
C SER A 12 5.38 11.92 -7.33
N ALA A 13 5.91 13.11 -7.41
CA ALA A 13 7.33 13.31 -7.31
C ALA A 13 7.86 12.88 -5.97
N ARG A 14 7.11 13.17 -4.91
CA ARG A 14 7.60 12.90 -3.63
C ARG A 14 7.27 11.55 -3.12
N ALA A 15 6.12 11.09 -3.40
CA ALA A 15 5.60 9.94 -2.77
C ALA A 15 5.81 8.64 -3.51
N HIS A 16 6.45 8.66 -4.61
CA HIS A 16 6.59 7.44 -5.36
C HIS A 16 5.21 6.90 -5.64
N ALA A 17 4.49 7.55 -6.53
CA ALA A 17 3.10 7.27 -6.83
C ALA A 17 2.73 5.79 -6.95
N PRO A 18 3.53 4.93 -7.58
CA PRO A 18 3.16 3.52 -7.65
C PRO A 18 3.06 2.86 -6.29
N GLU A 19 3.93 3.23 -5.37
CA GLU A 19 3.89 2.69 -4.03
C GLU A 19 2.65 3.14 -3.29
N LEU A 20 2.30 4.40 -3.42
CA LEU A 20 1.12 4.92 -2.77
C LEU A 20 -0.13 4.22 -3.25
N LEU A 21 -0.22 3.98 -4.55
CA LEU A 21 -1.36 3.27 -5.10
C LEU A 21 -1.45 1.84 -4.55
N GLU A 22 -0.32 1.19 -4.36
CA GLU A 22 -0.32 -0.15 -3.80
C GLU A 22 -0.88 -0.15 -2.37
N PHE A 23 -0.52 0.83 -1.57
CA PHE A 23 -1.04 0.96 -0.23
C PHE A 23 -2.56 1.18 -0.23
N VAL A 24 -3.02 2.06 -1.09
CA VAL A 24 -4.43 2.40 -1.17
C VAL A 24 -5.26 1.23 -1.67
N ASP A 25 -4.79 0.56 -2.71
CA ASP A 25 -5.48 -0.62 -3.24
C ASP A 25 -5.58 -1.70 -2.18
N PHE A 26 -4.50 -1.94 -1.47
CA PHE A 26 -4.47 -2.94 -0.44
C PHE A 26 -5.48 -2.62 0.66
N LYS A 27 -5.52 -1.37 1.08
CA LYS A 27 -6.46 -0.93 2.10
C LYS A 27 -7.89 -1.21 1.69
N TRP A 28 -8.26 -0.86 0.46
CA TRP A 28 -9.63 -1.05 0.00
C TRP A 28 -9.99 -2.52 -0.17
N LEU A 29 -9.04 -3.33 -0.62
CA LEU A 29 -9.29 -4.76 -0.77
C LEU A 29 -9.45 -5.42 0.59
N MET A 30 -8.69 -4.98 1.58
CA MET A 30 -8.84 -5.50 2.94
C MET A 30 -10.21 -5.10 3.50
N ALA A 31 -10.63 -3.88 3.24
CA ALA A 31 -11.95 -3.42 3.68
C ALA A 31 -13.07 -4.28 3.08
N GLY A 32 -12.89 -4.70 1.85
CA GLY A 32 -13.85 -5.56 1.20
C GLY A 32 -13.98 -6.93 1.85
N GLU A 33 -12.94 -7.33 2.60
CA GLU A 33 -12.95 -8.59 3.33
C GLU A 33 -13.30 -8.40 4.80
N GLY A 34 -13.72 -7.21 5.17
CA GLY A 34 -14.11 -6.93 6.54
C GLY A 34 -12.96 -6.50 7.45
N HIS A 35 -11.79 -6.24 6.90
CA HIS A 35 -10.63 -5.84 7.69
C HIS A 35 -10.40 -4.35 7.56
N ARG A 36 -10.31 -3.66 8.69
CA ARG A 36 -10.07 -2.24 8.68
C ARG A 36 -8.58 -2.01 8.78
N VAL A 37 -8.01 -1.28 7.83
CA VAL A 37 -6.58 -1.02 7.80
C VAL A 37 -6.32 0.47 7.97
N ASP A 38 -5.41 0.80 8.89
CA ASP A 38 -5.00 2.17 9.11
C ASP A 38 -3.87 2.47 8.11
N LEU A 39 -4.15 3.33 7.17
CA LEU A 39 -3.20 3.62 6.09
C LEU A 39 -1.90 4.23 6.61
N ASP A 40 -1.99 5.11 7.60
CA ASP A 40 -0.79 5.72 8.15
C ASP A 40 0.09 4.69 8.83
N ARG A 41 -0.50 3.81 9.61
CA ARG A 41 0.27 2.77 10.27
C ARG A 41 0.86 1.80 9.26
N LEU A 42 0.11 1.52 8.21
CA LEU A 42 0.57 0.62 7.17
C LEU A 42 1.85 1.15 6.54
N GLN A 43 1.94 2.45 6.37
CA GLN A 43 3.11 3.08 5.78
C GLN A 43 4.27 3.28 6.74
N CYS A 44 3.97 3.45 8.01
CA CYS A 44 4.98 3.85 9.00
C CYS A 44 5.43 2.78 9.96
N GLU A 45 4.61 1.77 10.19
CA GLU A 45 4.92 0.76 11.20
C GLU A 45 5.16 -0.60 10.57
N PRO A 46 6.40 -1.02 10.45
CA PRO A 46 6.71 -2.30 9.78
C PRO A 46 6.02 -3.51 10.40
N ALA A 47 5.90 -3.54 11.73
CA ALA A 47 5.23 -4.68 12.36
C ALA A 47 3.75 -4.72 11.98
N TYR A 48 3.12 -3.55 11.90
CA TYR A 48 1.72 -3.48 11.52
C TYR A 48 1.54 -3.94 10.07
N SER A 49 2.40 -3.46 9.18
CA SER A 49 2.30 -3.84 7.78
C SER A 49 2.54 -5.33 7.58
N ARG A 50 3.49 -5.91 8.30
CA ARG A 50 3.72 -7.35 8.21
C ARG A 50 2.51 -8.14 8.68
N GLY A 51 1.85 -7.68 9.74
CA GLY A 51 0.65 -8.33 10.23
C GLY A 51 -0.49 -8.28 9.21
N CYS A 52 -0.67 -7.12 8.59
CA CYS A 52 -1.70 -6.97 7.58
C CYS A 52 -1.41 -7.84 6.36
N LEU A 53 -0.15 -7.91 5.95
CA LEU A 53 0.23 -8.74 4.81
C LEU A 53 0.03 -10.22 5.11
N ALA A 54 0.28 -10.64 6.34
CA ALA A 54 0.06 -12.03 6.73
C ALA A 54 -1.42 -12.38 6.65
N VAL A 55 -2.28 -11.49 7.12
CA VAL A 55 -3.72 -11.71 7.05
C VAL A 55 -4.16 -11.81 5.59
N ALA A 56 -3.69 -10.90 4.76
CA ALA A 56 -4.05 -10.88 3.35
C ALA A 56 -3.55 -12.12 2.62
N GLY A 57 -2.38 -12.59 2.99
CA GLY A 57 -1.80 -13.77 2.36
C GLY A 57 -2.60 -15.03 2.63
N GLY A 58 -3.37 -15.05 3.69
CA GLY A 58 -4.24 -16.17 4.03
C GLY A 58 -5.64 -16.04 3.49
N SER A 59 -5.93 -14.98 2.74
CA SER A 59 -7.26 -14.75 2.21
C SER A 59 -7.59 -15.72 1.07
N THR A 60 -8.87 -16.01 0.93
CA THR A 60 -9.33 -16.80 -0.20
C THR A 60 -9.43 -15.94 -1.47
N SER A 61 -9.35 -14.63 -1.33
CA SER A 61 -9.41 -13.74 -2.47
C SER A 61 -8.08 -13.67 -3.19
N ALA A 62 -8.04 -14.14 -4.43
CA ALA A 62 -6.81 -14.08 -5.22
C ALA A 62 -6.41 -12.64 -5.47
N THR A 63 -7.39 -11.76 -5.64
CA THR A 63 -7.11 -10.35 -5.86
C THR A 63 -6.39 -9.73 -4.67
N LEU A 64 -6.84 -10.05 -3.45
CA LEU A 64 -6.21 -9.53 -2.26
C LEU A 64 -4.81 -10.12 -2.08
N ARG A 65 -4.66 -11.41 -2.33
CA ARG A 65 -3.34 -12.04 -2.22
C ARG A 65 -2.34 -11.39 -3.18
N LYS A 66 -2.79 -11.10 -4.40
CA LYS A 66 -1.92 -10.44 -5.37
C LYS A 66 -1.57 -9.02 -4.97
N ALA A 67 -2.53 -8.30 -4.41
CA ALA A 67 -2.26 -6.95 -3.92
C ALA A 67 -1.27 -6.98 -2.79
N ALA A 68 -1.38 -7.96 -1.89
CA ALA A 68 -0.45 -8.09 -0.79
C ALA A 68 0.96 -8.38 -1.30
N ASP A 69 1.07 -9.21 -2.31
CA ASP A 69 2.35 -9.55 -2.89
C ASP A 69 3.00 -8.31 -3.53
N ARG A 70 2.23 -7.53 -4.26
CA ARG A 70 2.75 -6.29 -4.84
C ARG A 70 3.18 -5.32 -3.77
N LEU A 71 2.40 -5.19 -2.71
CA LEU A 71 2.74 -4.27 -1.64
C LEU A 71 4.01 -4.73 -0.92
N ALA A 72 4.14 -6.03 -0.68
CA ALA A 72 5.33 -6.56 -0.04
C ALA A 72 6.57 -6.23 -0.86
N ARG A 73 6.47 -6.34 -2.17
CA ARG A 73 7.60 -6.01 -3.03
C ARG A 73 7.91 -4.52 -3.01
N ALA A 74 6.90 -3.70 -2.98
CA ALA A 74 7.10 -2.26 -2.91
C ALA A 74 7.78 -1.86 -1.61
N LEU A 75 7.39 -2.49 -0.51
CA LEU A 75 8.01 -2.22 0.78
C LEU A 75 9.46 -2.66 0.81
N ALA A 76 9.74 -3.82 0.23
CA ALA A 76 11.11 -4.31 0.17
C ALA A 76 11.98 -3.41 -0.69
N ALA A 77 11.44 -2.93 -1.80
CA ALA A 77 12.17 -2.02 -2.67
C ALA A 77 12.46 -0.70 -1.96
N GLY A 78 11.48 -0.21 -1.20
CA GLY A 78 11.66 1.02 -0.44
C GLY A 78 12.75 0.88 0.61
N ASP A 79 12.81 -0.26 1.28
CA ASP A 79 13.84 -0.53 2.26
C ASP A 79 15.21 -0.55 1.62
N LEU A 80 15.33 -1.19 0.48
CA LEU A 80 16.60 -1.23 -0.21
C LEU A 80 17.03 0.15 -0.68
N ALA A 81 16.10 0.94 -1.13
CA ALA A 81 16.40 2.27 -1.60
C ALA A 81 16.89 3.19 -0.48
N ARG A 82 16.51 2.91 0.74
CA ARG A 82 16.95 3.72 1.84
C ARG A 82 18.32 3.38 2.33
N ARG A 83 18.87 2.30 1.92
CA ARG A 83 20.21 1.93 2.30
C ARG A 83 21.19 2.50 1.33
#